data_b400b10fcfe655ede8a2506ac28f65cf
#
_entry.id   b400b10fcfe655ede8a2506ac28f65cf
#
_cell.length_a   1.000
_cell.length_b   1.000
_cell.length_c   1.000
_cell.angle_alpha   90.00
_cell.angle_beta   90.00
_cell.angle_gamma   90.00
#
_symmetry.space_group_name_H-M   'P 1'
#
loop_
_entity.id
_entity.type
_entity.pdbx_description
1 polymer ?
#
loop_
_entity_poly.entity_id
_entity_poly.type
_entity_poly.pdbx_seq_one_letter_code
_entity_poly.pdbx_strand_id
1 'polypeptide(L)'
;MDMLDSLIAESSTEFDIKPRTDMPAGVDGLCIGKTIIINANRTRVEQAQTLAEEISHQEISVGDILNPNDIESAKQETIARRRSFNRLVPLDKLVAAYWQSTNEFELADYLDVTVEYLFDVLAYYREKYGVIVKDNILINFANGIQILKA
;
A
#
# COMPACT_ATOMS: atom_id res chain seq x y z
N MET A 1 9.47 15.58 2.96
CA MET A 1 9.61 14.32 2.20
C MET A 1 8.27 13.59 2.25
N ASP A 2 7.65 13.39 1.11
CA ASP A 2 6.37 12.67 1.03
C ASP A 2 6.60 11.14 0.96
N MET A 3 5.52 10.39 0.90
CA MET A 3 5.57 8.92 0.84
C MET A 3 6.36 8.43 -0.37
N LEU A 4 6.18 9.04 -1.54
CA LEU A 4 6.90 8.65 -2.74
C LEU A 4 8.42 8.82 -2.57
N ASP A 5 8.85 9.97 -2.04
CA ASP A 5 10.28 10.21 -1.78
C ASP A 5 10.83 9.18 -0.79
N SER A 6 10.08 8.86 0.25
CA SER A 6 10.48 7.87 1.25
C SER A 6 10.65 6.49 0.65
N LEU A 7 9.69 6.05 -0.18
CA LEU A 7 9.76 4.76 -0.85
C LEU A 7 10.92 4.67 -1.83
N ILE A 8 11.16 5.73 -2.60
CA ILE A 8 12.28 5.79 -3.53
C ILE A 8 13.61 5.67 -2.76
N ALA A 9 13.74 6.42 -1.68
CA ALA A 9 14.96 6.39 -0.86
C ALA A 9 15.20 4.99 -0.26
N GLU A 10 14.17 4.34 0.26
CA GLU A 10 14.27 3.00 0.85
C GLU A 10 14.62 1.93 -0.18
N SER A 11 14.08 2.03 -1.38
CA SER A 11 14.16 0.98 -2.40
C SER A 11 15.23 1.18 -3.45
N SER A 12 15.90 2.34 -3.49
CA SER A 12 16.88 2.68 -4.52
C SER A 12 18.15 1.83 -4.48
N THR A 13 18.42 1.13 -3.38
CA THR A 13 19.54 0.20 -3.29
C THR A 13 19.25 -1.13 -3.97
N GLU A 14 17.98 -1.52 -4.08
CA GLU A 14 17.55 -2.78 -4.71
C GLU A 14 17.01 -2.57 -6.11
N PHE A 15 16.35 -1.45 -6.36
CA PHE A 15 15.63 -1.19 -7.61
C PHE A 15 16.09 0.09 -8.27
N ASP A 16 16.10 0.06 -9.59
CA ASP A 16 16.26 1.26 -10.42
C ASP A 16 14.87 1.79 -10.75
N ILE A 17 14.47 2.89 -10.11
CA ILE A 17 13.13 3.45 -10.24
C ILE A 17 13.16 4.58 -11.26
N LYS A 18 12.36 4.43 -12.33
CA LYS A 18 12.34 5.36 -13.46
C LYS A 18 10.92 5.89 -13.68
N PRO A 19 10.65 7.15 -13.34
CA PRO A 19 9.40 7.79 -13.73
C PRO A 19 9.42 8.08 -15.23
N ARG A 20 8.28 7.86 -15.90
CA ARG A 20 8.11 8.11 -17.33
C ARG A 20 6.77 8.76 -17.60
N THR A 21 6.75 9.64 -18.59
CA THR A 21 5.53 10.33 -19.02
C THR A 21 4.90 9.71 -20.26
N ASP A 22 5.55 8.72 -20.86
CA ASP A 22 5.13 8.07 -22.10
C ASP A 22 4.61 6.65 -21.92
N MET A 23 4.03 6.37 -20.73
CA MET A 23 3.46 5.05 -20.46
C MET A 23 2.21 4.80 -21.31
N PRO A 24 1.97 3.53 -21.71
CA PRO A 24 0.72 3.19 -22.39
C PRO A 24 -0.51 3.55 -21.55
N ALA A 25 -1.61 3.85 -22.23
CA ALA A 25 -2.87 4.17 -21.56
C ALA A 25 -3.28 3.04 -20.60
N GLY A 26 -3.66 3.40 -19.38
CA GLY A 26 -4.10 2.45 -18.36
C GLY A 26 -2.99 1.70 -17.63
N VAL A 27 -1.72 1.97 -17.97
CA VAL A 27 -0.59 1.35 -17.27
C VAL A 27 0.00 2.35 -16.29
N ASP A 28 -0.07 2.02 -15.00
CA ASP A 28 0.44 2.88 -13.93
C ASP A 28 1.88 2.55 -13.55
N GLY A 29 2.30 1.31 -13.72
CA GLY A 29 3.65 0.88 -13.42
C GLY A 29 3.99 -0.47 -14.03
N LEU A 30 5.28 -0.74 -14.17
CA LEU A 30 5.82 -1.99 -14.69
C LEU A 30 7.11 -2.32 -13.94
N CYS A 31 7.35 -3.61 -13.72
CA CYS A 31 8.62 -4.07 -13.19
C CYS A 31 9.29 -4.98 -14.22
N ILE A 32 10.50 -4.61 -14.66
CA ILE A 32 11.30 -5.39 -15.59
C ILE A 32 12.64 -5.66 -14.92
N GLY A 33 12.83 -6.90 -14.46
CA GLY A 33 13.99 -7.24 -13.66
C GLY A 33 14.04 -6.41 -12.39
N LYS A 34 15.08 -5.62 -12.22
CA LYS A 34 15.21 -4.70 -11.06
C LYS A 34 14.84 -3.26 -11.40
N THR A 35 14.29 -3.02 -12.59
CA THR A 35 13.83 -1.70 -12.98
C THR A 35 12.34 -1.59 -12.76
N ILE A 36 11.92 -0.60 -12.00
CA ILE A 36 10.52 -0.27 -11.79
C ILE A 36 10.23 1.03 -12.52
N ILE A 37 9.28 0.98 -13.45
CA ILE A 37 8.86 2.13 -14.24
C ILE A 37 7.52 2.59 -13.70
N ILE A 38 7.42 3.88 -13.38
CA ILE A 38 6.22 4.49 -12.79
C ILE A 38 5.68 5.55 -13.73
N ASN A 39 4.36 5.59 -13.88
CA ASN A 39 3.70 6.60 -14.70
C ASN A 39 3.73 7.96 -13.98
N ALA A 40 4.58 8.86 -14.46
CA ALA A 40 4.78 10.18 -13.86
C ALA A 40 3.61 11.15 -14.14
N ASN A 41 2.64 10.76 -14.97
CA ASN A 41 1.43 11.55 -15.21
C ASN A 41 0.38 11.38 -14.10
N ARG A 42 0.58 10.43 -13.20
CA ARG A 42 -0.28 10.25 -12.04
C ARG A 42 0.13 11.17 -10.90
N THR A 43 -0.75 11.36 -9.93
CA THR A 43 -0.40 12.14 -8.74
C THR A 43 0.73 11.46 -7.97
N ARG A 44 1.44 12.21 -7.15
CA ARG A 44 2.53 11.64 -6.34
C ARG A 44 2.02 10.58 -5.37
N VAL A 45 0.83 10.77 -4.81
CA VAL A 45 0.19 9.77 -3.94
C VAL A 45 -0.09 8.47 -4.71
N GLU A 46 -0.65 8.58 -5.92
CA GLU A 46 -0.90 7.42 -6.78
C GLU A 46 0.40 6.73 -7.19
N GLN A 47 1.43 7.50 -7.51
CA GLN A 47 2.75 6.94 -7.84
C GLN A 47 3.33 6.15 -6.66
N ALA A 48 3.17 6.64 -5.43
CA ALA A 48 3.63 5.92 -4.24
C ALA A 48 2.91 4.59 -4.06
N GLN A 49 1.60 4.57 -4.28
CA GLN A 49 0.80 3.36 -4.20
C GLN A 49 1.23 2.33 -5.26
N THR A 50 1.44 2.79 -6.48
CA THR A 50 1.93 1.94 -7.57
C THR A 50 3.31 1.39 -7.27
N LEU A 51 4.22 2.23 -6.80
CA LEU A 51 5.58 1.79 -6.44
C LEU A 51 5.55 0.72 -5.35
N ALA A 52 4.74 0.91 -4.32
CA ALA A 52 4.60 -0.08 -3.25
C ALA A 52 4.08 -1.41 -3.78
N GLU A 53 3.15 -1.41 -4.72
CA GLU A 53 2.63 -2.63 -5.36
C GLU A 53 3.69 -3.31 -6.20
N GLU A 54 4.45 -2.55 -6.99
CA GLU A 54 5.49 -3.11 -7.85
C GLU A 54 6.64 -3.72 -7.05
N ILE A 55 7.05 -3.07 -5.95
CA ILE A 55 8.03 -3.65 -5.03
C ILE A 55 7.49 -4.95 -4.45
N SER A 56 6.24 -4.98 -4.05
CA SER A 56 5.60 -6.16 -3.48
C SER A 56 5.50 -7.30 -4.48
N HIS A 57 5.20 -6.99 -5.74
CA HIS A 57 5.23 -7.97 -6.84
C HIS A 57 6.59 -8.62 -6.97
N GLN A 58 7.64 -7.80 -6.95
CA GLN A 58 9.00 -8.30 -7.08
C GLN A 58 9.38 -9.20 -5.91
N GLU A 59 9.01 -8.83 -4.70
CA GLU A 59 9.25 -9.64 -3.51
C GLU A 59 8.57 -11.02 -3.60
N ILE A 60 7.34 -11.05 -4.10
CA ILE A 60 6.59 -12.30 -4.28
C ILE A 60 7.24 -13.18 -5.35
N SER A 61 7.68 -12.58 -6.45
CA SER A 61 8.23 -13.31 -7.58
C SER A 61 9.60 -13.93 -7.31
N VAL A 62 10.42 -13.30 -6.45
CA VAL A 62 11.82 -13.68 -6.23
C VAL A 62 12.04 -14.32 -4.88
N GLY A 63 11.37 -13.83 -3.84
CA GLY A 63 11.67 -14.21 -2.46
C GLY A 63 10.71 -15.22 -1.86
N ASP A 64 9.53 -15.33 -2.37
CA ASP A 64 8.53 -16.27 -1.85
C ASP A 64 8.41 -17.50 -2.72
N ILE A 65 8.13 -18.58 -2.04
CA ILE A 65 8.00 -19.93 -2.55
C ILE A 65 6.71 -20.09 -3.36
N LEU A 66 6.27 -19.06 -4.03
CA LEU A 66 5.11 -19.16 -4.88
C LEU A 66 5.55 -19.71 -6.23
N ASN A 67 5.15 -20.94 -6.51
CA ASN A 67 5.36 -21.52 -7.81
C ASN A 67 4.58 -20.70 -8.84
N PRO A 68 5.26 -20.05 -9.80
CA PRO A 68 4.56 -19.18 -10.78
C PRO A 68 3.52 -19.92 -11.60
N ASN A 69 3.62 -21.26 -11.66
CA ASN A 69 2.67 -22.08 -12.41
C ASN A 69 1.38 -22.38 -11.64
N ASP A 70 1.40 -22.18 -10.31
CA ASP A 70 0.26 -22.52 -9.44
C ASP A 70 -0.57 -21.30 -9.06
N ILE A 71 -0.12 -20.08 -9.37
CA ILE A 71 -0.78 -18.85 -8.95
C ILE A 71 -1.19 -18.05 -10.18
N GLU A 72 -2.50 -17.87 -10.32
CA GLU A 72 -3.06 -17.01 -11.35
C GLU A 72 -2.64 -15.56 -11.12
N SER A 73 -2.49 -14.80 -12.21
CA SER A 73 -2.10 -13.40 -12.16
C SER A 73 -2.98 -12.57 -11.20
N ALA A 74 -4.29 -12.85 -11.18
CA ALA A 74 -5.22 -12.15 -10.29
C ALA A 74 -4.90 -12.38 -8.81
N LYS A 75 -4.45 -13.58 -8.44
CA LYS A 75 -4.02 -13.88 -7.06
C LYS A 75 -2.74 -13.17 -6.71
N GLN A 76 -1.78 -13.12 -7.62
CA GLN A 76 -0.52 -12.39 -7.43
C GLN A 76 -0.79 -10.90 -7.23
N GLU A 77 -1.68 -10.32 -8.03
CA GLU A 77 -2.10 -8.94 -7.89
C GLU A 77 -2.70 -8.67 -6.51
N THR A 78 -3.58 -9.55 -6.04
CA THR A 78 -4.22 -9.42 -4.73
C THR A 78 -3.19 -9.49 -3.61
N ILE A 79 -2.26 -10.44 -3.67
CA ILE A 79 -1.21 -10.59 -2.66
C ILE A 79 -0.29 -9.37 -2.64
N ALA A 80 0.13 -8.90 -3.82
CA ALA A 80 0.99 -7.72 -3.94
C ALA A 80 0.30 -6.48 -3.39
N ARG A 81 -0.99 -6.28 -3.69
CA ARG A 81 -1.76 -5.15 -3.18
C ARG A 81 -1.88 -5.21 -1.66
N ARG A 82 -2.16 -6.37 -1.08
CA ARG A 82 -2.23 -6.54 0.38
C ARG A 82 -0.88 -6.26 1.06
N ARG A 83 0.23 -6.68 0.45
CA ARG A 83 1.56 -6.32 0.95
C ARG A 83 1.80 -4.82 0.90
N SER A 84 1.31 -4.15 -0.16
CA SER A 84 1.41 -2.69 -0.25
C SER A 84 0.66 -2.01 0.89
N PHE A 85 -0.49 -2.53 1.31
CA PHE A 85 -1.24 -2.00 2.45
C PHE A 85 -0.41 -2.01 3.73
N ASN A 86 0.26 -3.12 4.02
CA ASN A 86 1.12 -3.22 5.20
C ASN A 86 2.35 -2.32 5.09
N ARG A 87 2.83 -2.06 3.89
CA ARG A 87 3.97 -1.18 3.65
C ARG A 87 3.61 0.29 3.83
N LEU A 88 2.49 0.72 3.25
CA LEU A 88 2.09 2.13 3.29
C LEU A 88 1.27 2.50 4.53
N VAL A 89 0.46 1.57 5.03
CA VAL A 89 -0.46 1.82 6.13
C VAL A 89 -0.34 0.70 7.17
N PRO A 90 0.84 0.55 7.79
CA PRO A 90 0.96 -0.40 8.89
C PRO A 90 0.03 0.00 10.04
N LEU A 91 -0.37 -0.97 10.84
CA LEU A 91 -1.38 -0.78 11.88
C LEU A 91 -1.04 0.37 12.84
N ASP A 92 0.22 0.46 13.28
CA ASP A 92 0.65 1.51 14.20
C ASP A 92 0.52 2.91 13.59
N LYS A 93 0.84 3.04 12.31
CA LYS A 93 0.70 4.30 11.57
C LYS A 93 -0.77 4.68 11.42
N LEU A 94 -1.63 3.70 11.14
CA LEU A 94 -3.07 3.90 11.02
C LEU A 94 -3.67 4.41 12.35
N VAL A 95 -3.28 3.81 13.47
CA VAL A 95 -3.72 4.23 14.80
C VAL A 95 -3.29 5.67 15.10
N ALA A 96 -2.02 6.00 14.85
CA ALA A 96 -1.51 7.35 15.08
C ALA A 96 -2.27 8.39 14.22
N ALA A 97 -2.52 8.07 12.96
CA ALA A 97 -3.25 8.96 12.06
C ALA A 97 -4.72 9.10 12.45
N TYR A 98 -5.32 8.04 12.97
CA TYR A 98 -6.71 8.07 13.44
C TYR A 98 -6.94 9.15 14.48
N TRP A 99 -6.04 9.28 15.46
CA TRP A 99 -6.16 10.28 16.53
C TRP A 99 -6.00 11.73 16.05
N GLN A 100 -5.42 11.91 14.85
CA GLN A 100 -5.20 13.22 14.25
C GLN A 100 -6.31 13.62 13.27
N SER A 101 -7.27 12.73 13.01
CA SER A 101 -8.28 12.94 11.97
C SER A 101 -9.69 12.85 12.53
N THR A 102 -10.64 13.53 11.87
CA THR A 102 -12.04 13.55 12.24
C THR A 102 -12.94 12.82 11.26
N ASN A 103 -12.41 12.47 10.08
CA ASN A 103 -13.14 11.75 9.04
C ASN A 103 -12.16 10.99 8.13
N GLU A 104 -12.70 10.18 7.22
CA GLU A 104 -11.89 9.36 6.33
C GLU A 104 -11.03 10.17 5.36
N PHE A 105 -11.48 11.34 4.95
CA PHE A 105 -10.72 12.22 4.03
C PHE A 105 -9.46 12.74 4.74
N GLU A 106 -9.59 13.20 5.97
CA GLU A 106 -8.45 13.63 6.76
C GLU A 106 -7.52 12.44 7.08
N LEU A 107 -8.09 11.28 7.38
CA LEU A 107 -7.31 10.08 7.66
C LEU A 107 -6.45 9.70 6.45
N ALA A 108 -7.03 9.71 5.25
CA ALA A 108 -6.29 9.44 4.03
C ALA A 108 -5.17 10.47 3.81
N ASP A 109 -5.43 11.74 4.07
CA ASP A 109 -4.44 12.81 3.96
C ASP A 109 -3.26 12.59 4.92
N TYR A 110 -3.54 12.28 6.17
CA TYR A 110 -2.49 11.99 7.16
C TYR A 110 -1.65 10.79 6.77
N LEU A 111 -2.28 9.79 6.16
CA LEU A 111 -1.59 8.58 5.72
C LEU A 111 -0.90 8.75 4.37
N ASP A 112 -1.15 9.86 3.69
CA ASP A 112 -0.62 10.15 2.35
C ASP A 112 -1.02 9.06 1.34
N VAL A 113 -2.30 8.69 1.36
CA VAL A 113 -2.92 7.75 0.43
C VAL A 113 -4.23 8.33 -0.12
N THR A 114 -4.73 7.76 -1.19
CA THR A 114 -6.06 8.14 -1.71
C THR A 114 -7.16 7.57 -0.80
N VAL A 115 -8.34 8.18 -0.84
CA VAL A 115 -9.49 7.69 -0.07
C VAL A 115 -9.88 6.27 -0.50
N GLU A 116 -9.84 5.99 -1.81
CA GLU A 116 -10.12 4.67 -2.35
C GLU A 116 -9.13 3.62 -1.81
N TYR A 117 -7.86 3.97 -1.78
CA TYR A 117 -6.82 3.09 -1.22
C TYR A 117 -7.05 2.84 0.28
N LEU A 118 -7.41 3.89 1.02
CA LEU A 118 -7.74 3.75 2.44
C LEU A 118 -8.90 2.79 2.66
N PHE A 119 -9.97 2.89 1.86
CA PHE A 119 -11.11 1.97 1.99
C PHE A 119 -10.69 0.52 1.73
N ASP A 120 -9.81 0.29 0.78
CA ASP A 120 -9.29 -1.05 0.50
C ASP A 120 -8.43 -1.56 1.66
N VAL A 121 -7.63 -0.69 2.26
CA VAL A 121 -6.83 -1.02 3.46
C VAL A 121 -7.75 -1.41 4.62
N LEU A 122 -8.79 -0.64 4.87
CA LEU A 122 -9.73 -0.91 5.96
C LEU A 122 -10.50 -2.20 5.74
N ALA A 123 -10.89 -2.49 4.50
CA ALA A 123 -11.54 -3.75 4.14
C ALA A 123 -10.59 -4.95 4.38
N TYR A 124 -9.33 -4.79 4.03
CA TYR A 124 -8.30 -5.81 4.30
C TYR A 124 -8.13 -6.06 5.80
N TYR A 125 -8.03 -5.01 6.62
CA TYR A 125 -7.89 -5.17 8.06
C TYR A 125 -9.16 -5.73 8.71
N ARG A 126 -10.34 -5.41 8.16
CA ARG A 126 -11.60 -6.02 8.60
C ARG A 126 -11.58 -7.53 8.39
N GLU A 127 -11.13 -7.99 7.23
CA GLU A 127 -11.04 -9.40 6.91
C GLU A 127 -9.98 -10.10 7.77
N LYS A 128 -8.84 -9.44 7.98
CA LYS A 128 -7.71 -10.02 8.71
C LYS A 128 -7.94 -10.06 10.22
N TYR A 129 -8.50 -9.00 10.80
CA TYR A 129 -8.63 -8.85 12.24
C TYR A 129 -10.08 -8.75 12.73
N GLY A 130 -10.96 -8.05 12.00
CA GLY A 130 -12.28 -7.69 12.49
C GLY A 130 -12.21 -6.72 13.65
N VAL A 131 -12.00 -7.22 14.84
CA VAL A 131 -11.75 -6.47 16.06
C VAL A 131 -10.47 -6.96 16.70
N ILE A 132 -9.60 -6.04 17.11
CA ILE A 132 -8.32 -6.38 17.73
C ILE A 132 -8.08 -5.51 18.97
N VAL A 133 -7.50 -6.10 20.00
CA VAL A 133 -7.07 -5.38 21.20
C VAL A 133 -5.55 -5.35 21.21
N LYS A 134 -4.97 -4.16 21.33
CA LYS A 134 -3.53 -3.94 21.33
C LYS A 134 -3.21 -2.71 22.18
N ASP A 135 -2.28 -2.84 23.11
CA ASP A 135 -1.77 -1.70 23.91
C ASP A 135 -2.87 -0.86 24.58
N ASN A 136 -3.84 -1.52 25.21
CA ASN A 136 -4.99 -0.89 25.89
C ASN A 136 -5.94 -0.15 24.97
N ILE A 137 -5.91 -0.42 23.68
CA ILE A 137 -6.91 0.09 22.75
C ILE A 137 -7.65 -1.06 22.09
N LEU A 138 -8.89 -0.80 21.72
CA LEU A 138 -9.70 -1.69 20.92
C LEU A 138 -9.88 -1.04 19.55
N ILE A 139 -9.50 -1.77 18.50
CA ILE A 139 -9.64 -1.31 17.13
C ILE A 139 -10.73 -2.15 16.46
N ASN A 140 -11.78 -1.50 16.02
CA ASN A 140 -12.92 -2.13 15.37
C ASN A 140 -12.95 -1.73 13.89
N PHE A 141 -12.83 -2.72 13.00
CA PHE A 141 -12.86 -2.52 11.55
C PHE A 141 -14.22 -2.88 10.93
N ALA A 142 -15.25 -3.18 11.72
CA ALA A 142 -16.55 -3.65 11.19
C ALA A 142 -17.20 -2.65 10.23
N ASN A 143 -17.09 -1.34 10.55
CA ASN A 143 -17.63 -0.27 9.72
C ASN A 143 -16.57 0.82 9.55
N GLY A 144 -15.57 0.57 8.68
CA GLY A 144 -14.44 1.46 8.52
C GLY A 144 -13.46 1.27 9.67
N ILE A 145 -13.25 2.28 10.49
CA ILE A 145 -12.38 2.17 11.66
C ILE A 145 -12.94 2.97 12.83
N GLN A 146 -12.93 2.34 14.00
CA GLN A 146 -13.25 2.97 15.28
C GLN A 146 -12.24 2.50 16.31
N ILE A 147 -11.62 3.42 17.02
CA ILE A 147 -10.65 3.08 18.07
C ILE A 147 -11.15 3.59 19.40
N LEU A 148 -11.16 2.71 20.40
CA LEU A 148 -11.57 3.02 21.75
C LEU A 148 -10.41 2.76 22.70
N LYS A 149 -10.20 3.68 23.64
CA LYS A 149 -9.21 3.48 24.70
C LYS A 149 -9.88 2.76 25.87
N ALA A 150 -9.14 1.87 26.47
CA ALA A 150 -9.59 1.20 27.69
C ALA A 150 -9.72 2.19 28.85
#